data_f8695cb4c5fe3abc5aabf010a9ceb71d
#
_entry.id   f8695cb4c5fe3abc5aabf010a9ceb71d
#
_cell.length_a   1.000
_cell.length_b   1.000
_cell.length_c   1.000
_cell.angle_alpha   90.00
_cell.angle_beta   90.00
_cell.angle_gamma   90.00
#
_symmetry.space_group_name_H-M   'P 1'
#
loop_
_entity.id
_entity.type
_entity.pdbx_description
1 polymer ?
#
loop_
_entity_poly.entity_id
_entity_poly.type
_entity_poly.pdbx_seq_one_letter_code
_entity_poly.pdbx_strand_id
1 'polypeptide(L)'
;DFYVSPLGRAKDTASFTLKKMNRTAVECDWLREFDVLIDRPDVTDRQKRLWDWLPQDWTQDEKFYQYDHWYENERLQQSDAKGYYDYVTGKFDKLLAEHGYVREGHYYRVEKPNEDTLVFFCHFGLECVLLAHLIGASPMVLWHGFCAAPSSVTTVNTEERREGIASFRISAFGDISHLYVHDEPPAFAARFCETY
;
A
#
# COMPACT_ATOMS: atom_id res chain seq x y z
N ASP A 1 4.42 -14.81 9.16
CA ASP A 1 4.69 -13.75 10.13
C ASP A 1 3.64 -12.65 10.05
N PHE A 2 3.40 -11.93 11.13
CA PHE A 2 2.39 -10.90 11.23
C PHE A 2 3.03 -9.56 11.60
N TYR A 3 2.65 -8.51 10.88
CA TYR A 3 3.11 -7.15 11.06
C TYR A 3 1.91 -6.21 11.18
N VAL A 4 1.99 -5.21 12.04
CA VAL A 4 0.86 -4.33 12.31
C VAL A 4 1.29 -2.87 12.41
N SER A 5 0.49 -1.99 11.84
CA SER A 5 0.60 -0.54 12.03
C SER A 5 0.41 -0.18 13.53
N PRO A 6 1.11 0.82 14.05
CA PRO A 6 0.91 1.29 15.43
C PRO A 6 -0.45 1.98 15.64
N LEU A 7 -1.20 2.28 14.57
CA LEU A 7 -2.51 2.96 14.70
C LEU A 7 -3.58 2.02 15.25
N GLY A 8 -4.38 2.52 16.20
CA GLY A 8 -5.37 1.73 16.95
C GLY A 8 -6.30 0.92 16.06
N ARG A 9 -6.87 1.54 14.99
CA ARG A 9 -7.77 0.85 14.05
C ARG A 9 -7.16 -0.39 13.37
N ALA A 10 -5.86 -0.37 13.08
CA ALA A 10 -5.18 -1.53 12.50
C ALA A 10 -4.91 -2.60 13.56
N LYS A 11 -4.53 -2.21 14.78
CA LYS A 11 -4.36 -3.13 15.93
C LYS A 11 -5.68 -3.80 16.30
N ASP A 12 -6.77 -3.04 16.30
CA ASP A 12 -8.11 -3.57 16.61
C ASP A 12 -8.49 -4.63 15.56
N THR A 13 -8.33 -4.34 14.27
CA THR A 13 -8.57 -5.31 13.20
C THR A 13 -7.68 -6.55 13.35
N ALA A 14 -6.38 -6.36 13.58
CA ALA A 14 -5.42 -7.46 13.77
C ALA A 14 -5.80 -8.35 14.95
N SER A 15 -6.31 -7.77 16.04
CA SER A 15 -6.57 -8.46 17.29
C SER A 15 -7.48 -9.67 17.15
N PHE A 16 -8.49 -9.60 16.29
CA PHE A 16 -9.43 -10.71 16.05
C PHE A 16 -8.72 -11.91 15.42
N THR A 17 -7.93 -11.67 14.37
CA THR A 17 -7.16 -12.71 13.68
C THR A 17 -6.08 -13.29 14.59
N LEU A 18 -5.29 -12.44 15.23
CA LEU A 18 -4.19 -12.85 16.10
C LEU A 18 -4.68 -13.68 17.27
N LYS A 19 -5.77 -13.27 17.92
CA LYS A 19 -6.39 -14.03 19.00
C LYS A 19 -6.89 -15.40 18.52
N LYS A 20 -7.58 -15.45 17.38
CA LYS A 20 -8.12 -16.71 16.82
C LYS A 20 -7.00 -17.68 16.45
N MET A 21 -5.89 -17.19 15.94
CA MET A 21 -4.75 -18.00 15.51
C MET A 21 -3.72 -18.24 16.61
N ASN A 22 -3.91 -17.69 17.79
CA ASN A 22 -2.93 -17.70 18.90
C ASN A 22 -1.54 -17.21 18.44
N ARG A 23 -1.52 -16.07 17.75
CA ARG A 23 -0.32 -15.45 17.20
C ARG A 23 -0.13 -14.03 17.74
N THR A 24 1.06 -13.49 17.56
CA THR A 24 1.40 -12.08 17.83
C THR A 24 1.88 -11.43 16.55
N ALA A 25 1.81 -10.10 16.50
CA ALA A 25 2.34 -9.31 15.40
C ALA A 25 3.48 -8.41 15.87
N VAL A 26 4.43 -8.15 14.98
CA VAL A 26 5.46 -7.13 15.17
C VAL A 26 4.87 -5.77 14.81
N GLU A 27 4.91 -4.83 15.74
CA GLU A 27 4.50 -3.45 15.49
C GLU A 27 5.57 -2.73 14.68
N CYS A 28 5.17 -2.12 13.55
CA CYS A 28 6.07 -1.45 12.64
C CYS A 28 5.63 0.00 12.41
N ASP A 29 6.43 0.98 12.82
CA ASP A 29 6.11 2.40 12.64
C ASP A 29 5.93 2.79 11.17
N TRP A 30 6.67 2.18 10.27
CA TRP A 30 6.59 2.44 8.84
C TRP A 30 5.30 1.90 8.17
N LEU A 31 4.49 1.11 8.90
CA LEU A 31 3.15 0.66 8.46
C LEU A 31 2.03 1.66 8.78
N ARG A 32 2.35 2.86 9.28
CA ARG A 32 1.34 3.93 9.47
C ARG A 32 0.74 4.33 8.12
N GLU A 33 -0.46 4.94 8.19
CA GLU A 33 -1.07 5.50 6.98
C GLU A 33 -0.14 6.51 6.29
N PHE A 34 -0.17 6.53 4.97
CA PHE A 34 0.60 7.48 4.17
C PHE A 34 -0.09 8.84 4.18
N ASP A 35 0.06 9.55 5.31
CA ASP A 35 -0.68 10.76 5.67
C ASP A 35 0.06 12.05 5.27
N VAL A 36 0.84 12.02 4.20
CA VAL A 36 1.51 13.23 3.68
C VAL A 36 0.46 14.25 3.25
N LEU A 37 0.61 15.48 3.74
CA LEU A 37 -0.29 16.58 3.43
C LEU A 37 0.34 17.51 2.39
N ILE A 38 -0.48 17.96 1.46
CA ILE A 38 -0.10 18.90 0.40
C ILE A 38 -1.19 19.94 0.16
N ASP A 39 -0.84 21.01 -0.54
CA ASP A 39 -1.77 22.00 -1.07
C ASP A 39 -2.39 21.47 -2.38
N ARG A 40 -3.50 20.72 -2.26
CA ARG A 40 -4.21 20.19 -3.43
C ARG A 40 -4.90 21.29 -4.23
N PRO A 41 -5.00 21.15 -5.58
CA PRO A 41 -5.62 22.18 -6.43
C PRO A 41 -7.09 22.48 -6.11
N ASP A 42 -7.82 21.47 -5.66
CA ASP A 42 -9.27 21.54 -5.38
C ASP A 42 -9.61 22.12 -4.00
N VAL A 43 -8.61 22.38 -3.15
CA VAL A 43 -8.81 22.87 -1.78
C VAL A 43 -7.86 24.03 -1.50
N THR A 44 -8.41 25.19 -1.17
CA THR A 44 -7.65 26.44 -1.01
C THR A 44 -7.47 26.91 0.44
N ASP A 45 -8.20 26.31 1.37
CA ASP A 45 -8.26 26.75 2.78
C ASP A 45 -7.46 25.90 3.76
N ARG A 46 -6.99 24.73 3.30
CA ARG A 46 -6.25 23.77 4.13
C ARG A 46 -5.48 22.76 3.31
N GLN A 47 -4.45 22.17 3.89
CA GLN A 47 -3.77 21.02 3.30
C GLN A 47 -4.64 19.76 3.36
N LYS A 48 -4.48 18.90 2.37
CA LYS A 48 -5.15 17.62 2.24
C LYS A 48 -4.14 16.50 2.01
N ARG A 49 -4.57 15.27 2.24
CA ARG A 49 -3.75 14.12 1.91
C ARG A 49 -3.33 14.14 0.45
N LEU A 50 -2.12 13.71 0.20
CA LEU A 50 -1.48 13.62 -1.10
C LEU A 50 -2.32 12.82 -2.11
N TRP A 51 -3.02 11.82 -1.69
CA TRP A 51 -3.91 11.01 -2.54
C TRP A 51 -5.34 11.57 -2.53
N ASP A 52 -6.20 11.08 -3.44
CA ASP A 52 -7.61 11.49 -3.59
C ASP A 52 -7.79 12.88 -4.23
N TRP A 53 -7.07 13.13 -5.31
CA TRP A 53 -7.27 14.32 -6.14
C TRP A 53 -8.44 14.13 -7.10
N LEU A 54 -9.01 15.26 -7.56
CA LEU A 54 -9.99 15.21 -8.65
C LEU A 54 -9.31 14.78 -9.96
N PRO A 55 -10.01 14.02 -10.81
CA PRO A 55 -9.43 13.49 -12.05
C PRO A 55 -8.82 14.57 -12.94
N GLN A 56 -9.52 15.70 -13.13
CA GLN A 56 -9.06 16.80 -13.97
C GLN A 56 -7.78 17.48 -13.45
N ASP A 57 -7.40 17.24 -12.20
CA ASP A 57 -6.22 17.84 -11.61
C ASP A 57 -5.01 16.91 -11.71
N TRP A 58 -5.14 15.65 -11.28
CA TRP A 58 -3.99 14.75 -11.26
C TRP A 58 -3.63 14.21 -12.66
N THR A 59 -4.61 14.01 -13.53
CA THR A 59 -4.37 13.44 -14.89
C THR A 59 -3.64 14.40 -15.84
N GLN A 60 -3.46 15.67 -15.47
CA GLN A 60 -2.81 16.67 -16.33
C GLN A 60 -1.28 16.64 -16.25
N ASP A 61 -0.70 15.98 -15.25
CA ASP A 61 0.75 15.86 -15.12
C ASP A 61 1.18 14.44 -15.48
N GLU A 62 1.81 14.28 -16.65
CA GLU A 62 2.34 13.01 -17.14
C GLU A 62 3.34 12.35 -16.18
N LYS A 63 4.01 13.13 -15.32
CA LYS A 63 4.93 12.61 -14.30
C LYS A 63 4.20 11.71 -13.29
N PHE A 64 2.94 11.98 -13.01
CA PHE A 64 2.16 11.18 -12.10
C PHE A 64 1.94 9.72 -12.54
N TYR A 65 2.11 9.43 -13.84
CA TYR A 65 2.06 8.07 -14.37
C TYR A 65 3.41 7.34 -14.32
N GLN A 66 4.49 8.04 -13.99
CA GLN A 66 5.85 7.48 -14.02
C GLN A 66 6.28 7.05 -12.62
N TYR A 67 6.81 5.83 -12.52
CA TYR A 67 7.26 5.23 -11.26
C TYR A 67 8.29 6.06 -10.51
N ASP A 68 9.23 6.67 -11.22
CA ASP A 68 10.40 7.36 -10.69
C ASP A 68 10.36 8.90 -10.83
N HIS A 69 9.23 9.46 -11.29
CA HIS A 69 9.06 10.90 -11.50
C HIS A 69 7.79 11.48 -10.87
N TRP A 70 6.89 10.67 -10.31
CA TRP A 70 5.61 11.12 -9.76
C TRP A 70 5.75 12.21 -8.69
N TYR A 71 6.84 12.17 -7.92
CA TYR A 71 7.14 13.13 -6.85
C TYR A 71 7.74 14.46 -7.36
N GLU A 72 8.04 14.58 -8.66
CA GLU A 72 8.61 15.81 -9.25
C GLU A 72 7.56 16.88 -9.57
N ASN A 73 6.28 16.62 -9.31
CA ASN A 73 5.26 17.65 -9.34
C ASN A 73 5.56 18.74 -8.31
N GLU A 74 5.40 20.01 -8.67
CA GLU A 74 5.76 21.16 -7.82
C GLU A 74 5.10 21.13 -6.44
N ARG A 75 3.84 20.67 -6.35
CA ARG A 75 3.12 20.58 -5.07
C ARG A 75 3.69 19.49 -4.17
N LEU A 76 4.13 18.38 -4.78
CA LEU A 76 4.74 17.27 -4.05
C LEU A 76 6.16 17.61 -3.58
N GLN A 77 6.91 18.38 -4.37
CA GLN A 77 8.25 18.84 -3.98
C GLN A 77 8.25 19.77 -2.76
N GLN A 78 7.14 20.42 -2.47
CA GLN A 78 6.96 21.24 -1.27
C GLN A 78 6.61 20.43 0.00
N SER A 79 6.52 19.11 -0.13
CA SER A 79 6.17 18.18 0.94
C SER A 79 7.27 17.15 1.17
N ASP A 80 7.13 16.32 2.20
CA ASP A 80 8.01 15.18 2.46
C ASP A 80 7.56 13.89 1.74
N ALA A 81 6.80 14.01 0.65
CA ALA A 81 6.24 12.85 -0.05
C ALA A 81 7.32 11.84 -0.48
N LYS A 82 8.39 12.33 -1.10
CA LYS A 82 9.51 11.48 -1.55
C LYS A 82 10.29 10.89 -0.38
N GLY A 83 10.63 11.70 0.63
CA GLY A 83 11.37 11.23 1.80
C GLY A 83 10.61 10.16 2.56
N TYR A 84 9.30 10.36 2.76
CA TYR A 84 8.48 9.36 3.45
C TYR A 84 8.26 8.10 2.60
N TYR A 85 8.10 8.24 1.27
CA TYR A 85 8.06 7.10 0.36
C TYR A 85 9.34 6.26 0.45
N ASP A 86 10.51 6.89 0.39
CA ASP A 86 11.79 6.19 0.48
C ASP A 86 12.00 5.50 1.83
N TYR A 87 11.58 6.15 2.90
CA TYR A 87 11.61 5.55 4.24
C TYR A 87 10.76 4.27 4.29
N VAL A 88 9.52 4.34 3.83
CA VAL A 88 8.59 3.19 3.84
C VAL A 88 9.11 2.06 2.98
N THR A 89 9.44 2.34 1.72
CA THR A 89 9.88 1.32 0.75
C THR A 89 11.23 0.71 1.14
N GLY A 90 12.15 1.51 1.69
CA GLY A 90 13.41 1.00 2.22
C GLY A 90 13.25 0.06 3.42
N LYS A 91 12.29 0.33 4.32
CA LYS A 91 11.96 -0.58 5.41
C LYS A 91 11.31 -1.86 4.91
N PHE A 92 10.46 -1.75 3.90
CA PHE A 92 9.81 -2.89 3.28
C PHE A 92 10.81 -3.78 2.55
N ASP A 93 11.69 -3.22 1.72
CA ASP A 93 12.75 -3.97 1.04
C ASP A 93 13.69 -4.67 2.04
N LYS A 94 14.01 -4.01 3.17
CA LYS A 94 14.78 -4.65 4.23
C LYS A 94 14.07 -5.87 4.81
N LEU A 95 12.77 -5.75 5.08
CA LEU A 95 11.98 -6.88 5.57
C LEU A 95 11.94 -8.02 4.55
N LEU A 96 11.73 -7.72 3.27
CA LEU A 96 11.74 -8.74 2.21
C LEU A 96 13.11 -9.42 2.08
N ALA A 97 14.20 -8.68 2.26
CA ALA A 97 15.55 -9.25 2.29
C ALA A 97 15.77 -10.20 3.46
N GLU A 98 15.22 -9.91 4.64
CA GLU A 98 15.24 -10.81 5.81
C GLU A 98 14.51 -12.14 5.51
N HIS A 99 13.52 -12.11 4.58
CA HIS A 99 12.83 -13.28 4.04
C HIS A 99 13.43 -13.83 2.75
N GLY A 100 14.65 -13.41 2.39
CA GLY A 100 15.40 -13.98 1.27
C GLY A 100 15.14 -13.33 -0.09
N TYR A 101 14.45 -12.20 -0.16
CA TYR A 101 14.15 -11.48 -1.41
C TYR A 101 14.82 -10.10 -1.41
N VAL A 102 15.96 -9.99 -2.08
CA VAL A 102 16.77 -8.75 -2.16
C VAL A 102 16.43 -8.00 -3.44
N ARG A 103 16.01 -6.76 -3.32
CA ARG A 103 15.64 -5.93 -4.48
C ARG A 103 16.84 -5.64 -5.38
N GLU A 104 16.67 -5.83 -6.69
CA GLU A 104 17.61 -5.44 -7.74
C GLU A 104 16.85 -4.71 -8.87
N GLY A 105 16.85 -3.37 -8.80
CA GLY A 105 16.08 -2.56 -9.75
C GLY A 105 14.58 -2.83 -9.64
N HIS A 106 13.97 -3.45 -10.67
CA HIS A 106 12.53 -3.74 -10.72
C HIS A 106 12.19 -5.22 -10.50
N TYR A 107 13.15 -6.05 -10.06
CA TYR A 107 12.94 -7.44 -9.69
C TYR A 107 13.63 -7.74 -8.36
N TYR A 108 13.54 -8.98 -7.89
CA TYR A 108 14.14 -9.42 -6.65
C TYR A 108 15.06 -10.61 -6.90
N ARG A 109 16.27 -10.54 -6.36
CA ARG A 109 17.17 -11.68 -6.29
C ARG A 109 16.75 -12.56 -5.12
N VAL A 110 16.56 -13.85 -5.38
CA VAL A 110 16.18 -14.84 -4.38
C VAL A 110 17.43 -15.44 -3.77
N GLU A 111 17.73 -15.08 -2.53
CA GLU A 111 18.86 -15.65 -1.78
C GLU A 111 18.47 -16.92 -1.06
N LYS A 112 17.19 -16.99 -0.64
CA LYS A 112 16.65 -18.13 0.09
C LYS A 112 15.20 -18.37 -0.31
N PRO A 113 14.95 -19.27 -1.25
CA PRO A 113 13.58 -19.68 -1.61
C PRO A 113 12.84 -20.20 -0.39
N ASN A 114 11.59 -19.79 -0.22
CA ASN A 114 10.75 -20.18 0.91
C ASN A 114 9.27 -20.06 0.57
N GLU A 115 8.40 -20.55 1.46
CA GLU A 115 6.95 -20.46 1.39
C GLU A 115 6.39 -19.59 2.53
N ASP A 116 7.15 -18.60 2.98
CA ASP A 116 6.75 -17.72 4.06
C ASP A 116 5.48 -16.94 3.68
N THR A 117 4.59 -16.80 4.64
CA THR A 117 3.42 -15.92 4.54
C THR A 117 3.62 -14.72 5.45
N LEU A 118 3.64 -13.53 4.86
CA LEU A 118 3.72 -12.26 5.57
C LEU A 118 2.34 -11.58 5.54
N VAL A 119 1.79 -11.28 6.71
CA VAL A 119 0.49 -10.62 6.85
C VAL A 119 0.69 -9.23 7.43
N PHE A 120 0.20 -8.21 6.73
CA PHE A 120 0.30 -6.81 7.12
C PHE A 120 -1.08 -6.26 7.46
N PHE A 121 -1.25 -5.73 8.66
CA PHE A 121 -2.42 -4.94 9.03
C PHE A 121 -2.04 -3.47 8.96
N CYS A 122 -2.44 -2.82 7.87
CA CYS A 122 -2.03 -1.46 7.56
C CYS A 122 -3.20 -0.61 7.02
N HIS A 123 -2.97 0.24 6.04
CA HIS A 123 -3.92 1.24 5.57
C HIS A 123 -3.86 1.37 4.05
N PHE A 124 -4.94 1.87 3.44
CA PHE A 124 -5.08 1.95 1.99
C PHE A 124 -4.00 2.79 1.30
N GLY A 125 -3.72 4.01 1.80
CA GLY A 125 -2.72 4.87 1.18
C GLY A 125 -1.32 4.25 1.23
N LEU A 126 -0.98 3.61 2.35
CA LEU A 126 0.28 2.88 2.50
C LEU A 126 0.30 1.61 1.63
N GLU A 127 -0.78 0.83 1.61
CA GLU A 127 -0.89 -0.37 0.77
C GLU A 127 -0.57 -0.04 -0.69
N CYS A 128 -1.14 1.04 -1.24
CA CYS A 128 -0.85 1.49 -2.59
C CYS A 128 0.64 1.81 -2.80
N VAL A 129 1.33 2.38 -1.81
CA VAL A 129 2.78 2.61 -1.86
C VAL A 129 3.55 1.30 -1.97
N LEU A 130 3.24 0.33 -1.10
CA LEU A 130 3.91 -0.97 -1.08
C LEU A 130 3.70 -1.73 -2.40
N LEU A 131 2.46 -1.77 -2.89
CA LEU A 131 2.12 -2.44 -4.14
C LEU A 131 2.76 -1.75 -5.35
N ALA A 132 2.70 -0.42 -5.41
CA ALA A 132 3.35 0.36 -6.46
C ALA A 132 4.85 0.07 -6.52
N HIS A 133 5.51 0.02 -5.37
CA HIS A 133 6.93 -0.31 -5.25
C HIS A 133 7.23 -1.73 -5.74
N LEU A 134 6.42 -2.73 -5.38
CA LEU A 134 6.61 -4.11 -5.80
C LEU A 134 6.51 -4.30 -7.31
N ILE A 135 5.58 -3.62 -7.96
CA ILE A 135 5.28 -3.83 -9.39
C ILE A 135 5.93 -2.78 -10.31
N GLY A 136 6.64 -1.80 -9.77
CA GLY A 136 7.27 -0.72 -10.54
C GLY A 136 6.25 0.25 -11.17
N ALA A 137 5.17 0.56 -10.47
CA ALA A 137 4.15 1.51 -10.89
C ALA A 137 4.21 2.81 -10.06
N SER A 138 3.63 3.89 -10.57
CA SER A 138 3.47 5.10 -9.79
C SER A 138 2.39 4.91 -8.71
N PRO A 139 2.64 5.30 -7.45
CA PRO A 139 1.62 5.24 -6.41
C PRO A 139 0.41 6.17 -6.72
N MET A 140 0.59 7.23 -7.49
CA MET A 140 -0.50 8.10 -7.94
C MET A 140 -1.55 7.34 -8.75
N VAL A 141 -1.13 6.40 -9.60
CA VAL A 141 -2.03 5.55 -10.39
C VAL A 141 -2.81 4.60 -9.47
N LEU A 142 -2.17 4.03 -8.46
CA LEU A 142 -2.84 3.11 -7.54
C LEU A 142 -3.81 3.86 -6.62
N TRP A 143 -3.41 4.99 -6.06
CA TRP A 143 -4.29 5.80 -5.19
C TRP A 143 -5.58 6.25 -5.86
N HIS A 144 -5.53 6.53 -7.18
CA HIS A 144 -6.67 7.08 -7.92
C HIS A 144 -7.41 6.04 -8.77
N GLY A 145 -6.78 4.89 -9.04
CA GLY A 145 -7.37 3.82 -9.86
C GLY A 145 -7.92 2.64 -9.08
N PHE A 146 -7.60 2.54 -7.78
CA PHE A 146 -8.02 1.42 -6.93
C PHE A 146 -8.82 1.92 -5.72
N CYS A 147 -9.59 1.03 -5.14
CA CYS A 147 -10.23 1.26 -3.85
C CYS A 147 -10.28 -0.04 -3.04
N ALA A 148 -10.03 0.08 -1.74
CA ALA A 148 -10.10 -1.05 -0.81
C ALA A 148 -11.00 -0.69 0.37
N ALA A 149 -12.01 -1.50 0.61
CA ALA A 149 -12.87 -1.34 1.77
C ALA A 149 -12.08 -1.63 3.07
N PRO A 150 -12.43 -0.99 4.19
CA PRO A 150 -11.93 -1.40 5.48
C PRO A 150 -12.14 -2.90 5.70
N SER A 151 -11.13 -3.57 6.24
CA SER A 151 -11.07 -5.02 6.44
C SER A 151 -10.98 -5.86 5.16
N SER A 152 -10.82 -5.27 3.99
CA SER A 152 -10.52 -6.03 2.77
C SER A 152 -9.14 -6.67 2.82
N VAL A 153 -8.93 -7.68 1.97
CA VAL A 153 -7.69 -8.43 1.88
C VAL A 153 -7.10 -8.31 0.49
N THR A 154 -5.86 -7.89 0.41
CA THR A 154 -5.08 -7.92 -0.83
C THR A 154 -4.07 -9.05 -0.76
N THR A 155 -3.96 -9.83 -1.82
CA THR A 155 -3.06 -10.98 -1.90
C THR A 155 -2.00 -10.74 -2.96
N VAL A 156 -0.74 -10.91 -2.54
CA VAL A 156 0.43 -10.79 -3.40
C VAL A 156 1.23 -12.07 -3.30
N ASN A 157 1.65 -12.61 -4.43
CA ASN A 157 2.45 -13.83 -4.49
C ASN A 157 3.80 -13.54 -5.14
N THR A 158 4.85 -14.18 -4.66
CA THR A 158 6.13 -14.26 -5.36
C THR A 158 6.01 -15.22 -6.54
N GLU A 159 6.64 -14.86 -7.65
CA GLU A 159 6.78 -15.73 -8.82
C GLU A 159 8.26 -15.84 -9.19
N GLU A 160 8.82 -17.02 -9.07
CA GLU A 160 10.18 -17.35 -9.46
C GLU A 160 10.15 -18.27 -10.70
N ARG A 161 10.13 -17.67 -11.90
CA ARG A 161 10.10 -18.41 -13.18
C ARG A 161 11.50 -18.82 -13.67
N ARG A 162 12.52 -18.21 -13.11
CA ARG A 162 13.93 -18.53 -13.28
C ARG A 162 14.57 -18.59 -11.91
N GLU A 163 15.35 -19.62 -11.65
CA GLU A 163 16.08 -19.77 -10.38
C GLU A 163 16.82 -18.49 -10.00
N GLY A 164 16.63 -18.05 -8.78
CA GLY A 164 17.27 -16.87 -8.21
C GLY A 164 16.65 -15.53 -8.60
N ILE A 165 15.58 -15.50 -9.43
CA ILE A 165 14.94 -14.25 -9.89
C ILE A 165 13.44 -14.30 -9.64
N ALA A 166 12.95 -13.44 -8.76
CA ALA A 166 11.53 -13.33 -8.44
C ALA A 166 10.94 -11.96 -8.80
N SER A 167 9.65 -11.98 -9.08
CA SER A 167 8.76 -10.82 -9.12
C SER A 167 7.58 -11.04 -8.19
N PHE A 168 6.89 -9.96 -7.84
CA PHE A 168 5.67 -10.02 -7.06
C PHE A 168 4.45 -9.79 -7.95
N ARG A 169 3.39 -10.59 -7.74
CA ARG A 169 2.14 -10.49 -8.49
C ARG A 169 0.95 -10.31 -7.56
N ILE A 170 0.17 -9.28 -7.81
CA ILE A 170 -1.08 -9.03 -7.10
C ILE A 170 -2.14 -9.95 -7.71
N SER A 171 -2.58 -10.95 -6.96
CA SER A 171 -3.58 -11.93 -7.43
C SER A 171 -5.00 -11.58 -7.00
N ALA A 172 -5.15 -10.75 -5.96
CA ALA A 172 -6.42 -10.14 -5.54
C ALA A 172 -6.14 -8.79 -4.89
N PHE A 173 -7.01 -7.81 -5.14
CA PHE A 173 -6.96 -6.50 -4.51
C PHE A 173 -8.29 -6.17 -3.86
N GLY A 174 -8.26 -5.80 -2.58
CA GLY A 174 -9.44 -5.32 -1.88
C GLY A 174 -10.57 -6.36 -1.73
N ASP A 175 -10.23 -7.65 -1.67
CA ASP A 175 -11.23 -8.73 -1.55
C ASP A 175 -12.00 -8.62 -0.23
N ILE A 176 -13.32 -8.63 -0.34
CA ILE A 176 -14.29 -8.60 0.77
C ILE A 176 -15.21 -9.84 0.79
N SER A 177 -14.82 -10.90 0.12
CA SER A 177 -15.62 -12.14 0.04
C SER A 177 -15.94 -12.70 1.42
N HIS A 178 -15.05 -12.57 2.40
CA HIS A 178 -15.28 -12.99 3.78
C HIS A 178 -16.40 -12.21 4.47
N LEU A 179 -16.66 -10.96 4.09
CA LEU A 179 -17.81 -10.20 4.60
C LEU A 179 -19.10 -10.73 4.00
N TYR A 180 -19.14 -10.95 2.70
CA TYR A 180 -20.34 -11.46 2.01
C TYR A 180 -20.76 -12.85 2.49
N VAL A 181 -19.82 -13.73 2.79
CA VAL A 181 -20.12 -15.08 3.32
C VAL A 181 -20.86 -15.01 4.68
N HIS A 182 -20.69 -13.92 5.41
CA HIS A 182 -21.32 -13.70 6.71
C HIS A 182 -22.45 -12.66 6.67
N ASP A 183 -22.93 -12.29 5.47
CA ASP A 183 -23.96 -11.25 5.28
C ASP A 183 -23.59 -9.89 5.91
N GLU A 184 -22.29 -9.60 6.04
CA GLU A 184 -21.78 -8.34 6.57
C GLU A 184 -21.55 -7.33 5.43
N PRO A 185 -22.20 -6.17 5.44
CA PRO A 185 -21.96 -5.16 4.44
C PRO A 185 -20.59 -4.48 4.63
N PRO A 186 -19.88 -4.10 3.54
CA PRO A 186 -18.68 -3.31 3.67
C PRO A 186 -18.96 -1.96 4.33
N ALA A 187 -17.98 -1.42 5.04
CA ALA A 187 -18.10 -0.13 5.71
C ALA A 187 -18.50 1.00 4.75
N PHE A 188 -19.39 1.89 5.19
CA PHE A 188 -19.85 3.02 4.38
C PHE A 188 -18.68 3.94 3.94
N ALA A 189 -17.65 4.09 4.76
CA ALA A 189 -16.47 4.91 4.47
C ALA A 189 -15.70 4.47 3.20
N ALA A 190 -15.94 3.25 2.72
CA ALA A 190 -15.35 2.73 1.50
C ALA A 190 -16.28 2.84 0.27
N ARG A 191 -17.45 3.42 0.44
CA ARG A 191 -18.38 3.66 -0.66
C ARG A 191 -18.05 5.01 -1.28
N PHE A 192 -17.77 4.98 -2.56
CA PHE A 192 -17.53 6.19 -3.34
C PHE A 192 -18.86 6.79 -3.78
N CYS A 193 -18.87 8.11 -3.96
CA CYS A 193 -20.01 8.78 -4.57
C CYS A 193 -20.08 8.38 -6.05
N GLU A 194 -21.17 7.73 -6.44
CA GLU A 194 -21.38 7.26 -7.82
C GLU A 194 -22.13 8.28 -8.66
N THR A 195 -22.82 9.21 -8.00
CA THR A 195 -23.58 10.29 -8.63
C THR A 195 -23.33 11.59 -7.88
N TYR A 196 -23.36 12.66 -8.62
CA TYR A 196 -23.23 14.01 -8.08
C TYR A 196 -24.60 14.64 -7.87
#